data_2de41048bd35738d8d92832a4ab43fb8
#
_entry.id   2de41048bd35738d8d92832a4ab43fb8
#
_cell.length_a   1.000
_cell.length_b   1.000
_cell.length_c   1.000
_cell.angle_alpha   90.00
_cell.angle_beta   90.00
_cell.angle_gamma   90.00
#
_symmetry.space_group_name_H-M   'P 1'
#
loop_
_entity.id
_entity.type
_entity.pdbx_description
1 polymer ?
#
loop_
_entity_poly.entity_id
_entity_poly.type
_entity_poly.pdbx_seq_one_letter_code
_entity_poly.pdbx_strand_id
1 'polypeptide(L)'
;AVGIVMKAVPVRTTMNILECILIDATTNVIKFTGNDMELGIETIVDGEILEKGKVAIEAKLFSEIVRKLPDSEVTITTDSNYTSLITCENSKINIAGKSGDDFSYLPIIDKDKMITISQFKLKEIINQTIFSTAPNDNNKMMTGELFEVSENTLKVVGLDGHRIAIRNITLEGRADDVKVVVPGKTLQAVSYTHLT
;
A
#
# COMPACT_ATOMS: atom_id res chain seq x y z
N ALA A 1 8.27 -4.66 6.92
CA ALA A 1 8.17 -3.51 6.02
C ALA A 1 8.05 -3.94 4.55
N VAL A 2 9.07 -4.63 3.96
CA VAL A 2 9.06 -5.01 2.52
C VAL A 2 7.80 -5.78 2.13
N GLY A 3 7.41 -6.82 2.88
CA GLY A 3 6.20 -7.61 2.61
C GLY A 3 4.89 -6.81 2.66
N ILE A 4 4.87 -5.68 3.33
CA ILE A 4 3.72 -4.77 3.40
C ILE A 4 3.61 -3.99 2.10
N VAL A 5 4.67 -3.30 1.69
CA VAL A 5 4.67 -2.46 0.48
C VAL A 5 4.58 -3.27 -0.82
N MET A 6 5.04 -4.52 -0.80
CA MET A 6 4.88 -5.46 -1.91
C MET A 6 3.42 -5.64 -2.37
N LYS A 7 2.45 -5.44 -1.48
CA LYS A 7 1.02 -5.55 -1.83
C LYS A 7 0.53 -4.43 -2.76
N ALA A 8 1.24 -3.30 -2.78
CA ALA A 8 0.99 -2.20 -3.69
C ALA A 8 1.87 -2.23 -4.95
N VAL A 9 2.70 -3.26 -5.13
CA VAL A 9 3.49 -3.43 -6.34
C VAL A 9 2.65 -4.20 -7.37
N PRO A 10 2.48 -3.69 -8.60
CA PRO A 10 1.67 -4.35 -9.60
C PRO A 10 2.35 -5.62 -10.14
N VAL A 11 1.55 -6.65 -10.44
CA VAL A 11 2.05 -7.89 -11.05
C VAL A 11 2.44 -7.65 -12.52
N ARG A 12 1.75 -6.74 -13.19
CA ARG A 12 2.00 -6.31 -14.58
C ARG A 12 1.72 -4.84 -14.71
N THR A 13 2.63 -4.12 -15.33
CA THR A 13 2.49 -2.68 -15.60
C THR A 13 3.24 -2.31 -16.88
N THR A 14 2.81 -1.23 -17.52
CA THR A 14 3.55 -0.60 -18.62
C THR A 14 4.60 0.39 -18.12
N MET A 15 4.56 0.72 -16.82
CA MET A 15 5.48 1.66 -16.18
C MET A 15 6.49 0.87 -15.32
N ASN A 16 7.63 0.52 -15.86
CA ASN A 16 8.65 -0.31 -15.21
C ASN A 16 9.12 0.22 -13.84
N ILE A 17 8.92 1.51 -13.55
CA ILE A 17 9.30 2.09 -12.25
C ILE A 17 8.35 1.61 -11.13
N LEU A 18 7.10 1.28 -11.45
CA LEU A 18 6.12 0.79 -10.49
C LEU A 18 6.38 -0.68 -10.06
N GLU A 19 7.23 -1.41 -10.80
CA GLU A 19 7.72 -2.74 -10.39
C GLU A 19 8.76 -2.66 -9.26
N CYS A 20 9.13 -1.43 -8.87
CA CYS A 20 10.11 -1.18 -7.83
C CYS A 20 9.45 -0.80 -6.50
N ILE A 21 10.20 -0.98 -5.41
CA ILE A 21 9.96 -0.33 -4.13
C ILE A 21 10.87 0.89 -4.08
N LEU A 22 10.29 2.05 -3.78
CA LEU A 22 11.07 3.24 -3.45
C LEU A 22 11.58 3.12 -2.01
N ILE A 23 12.87 3.28 -1.84
CA ILE A 23 13.53 3.50 -0.55
C ILE A 23 13.89 4.98 -0.50
N ASP A 24 13.31 5.71 0.43
CA ASP A 24 13.52 7.15 0.60
C ASP A 24 14.06 7.45 2.00
N ALA A 25 15.27 7.92 2.06
CA ALA A 25 15.98 8.37 3.26
C ALA A 25 16.38 9.85 3.14
N THR A 26 15.63 10.66 2.39
CA THR A 26 15.92 12.10 2.21
C THR A 26 15.55 12.94 3.43
N THR A 27 14.65 12.44 4.26
CA THR A 27 14.23 13.06 5.53
C THR A 27 14.98 12.45 6.72
N ASN A 28 14.41 12.55 7.92
CA ASN A 28 14.97 11.92 9.13
C ASN A 28 14.39 10.52 9.42
N VAL A 29 13.63 9.98 8.49
CA VAL A 29 13.04 8.63 8.57
C VAL A 29 13.29 7.89 7.26
N ILE A 30 13.45 6.58 7.35
CA ILE A 30 13.55 5.71 6.19
C ILE A 30 12.12 5.27 5.82
N LYS A 31 11.73 5.51 4.58
CA LYS A 31 10.42 5.14 4.06
C LYS A 31 10.54 4.15 2.92
N PHE A 32 9.71 3.13 2.96
CA PHE A 32 9.51 2.24 1.83
C PHE A 32 8.14 2.51 1.22
N THR A 33 8.08 2.66 -0.10
CA THR A 33 6.83 2.94 -0.81
C THR A 33 6.65 1.99 -1.98
N GLY A 34 5.47 1.40 -2.08
CA GLY A 34 4.96 0.69 -3.25
C GLY A 34 3.73 1.42 -3.80
N ASN A 35 3.54 1.43 -5.12
CA ASN A 35 2.44 2.13 -5.77
C ASN A 35 2.07 1.45 -7.09
N ASP A 36 0.79 1.15 -7.30
CA ASP A 36 0.27 0.64 -8.58
C ASP A 36 -0.71 1.60 -9.26
N MET A 37 -0.73 2.87 -8.84
CA MET A 37 -1.62 3.96 -9.27
C MET A 37 -3.07 3.85 -8.77
N GLU A 38 -3.49 2.72 -8.21
CA GLU A 38 -4.79 2.54 -7.56
C GLU A 38 -4.62 2.34 -6.04
N LEU A 39 -3.53 1.68 -5.65
CA LEU A 39 -3.14 1.41 -4.27
C LEU A 39 -1.70 1.87 -4.04
N GLY A 40 -1.52 2.77 -3.10
CA GLY A 40 -0.20 3.15 -2.59
C GLY A 40 -0.05 2.75 -1.13
N ILE A 41 1.09 2.17 -0.80
CA ILE A 41 1.44 1.83 0.58
C ILE A 41 2.80 2.42 0.89
N GLU A 42 2.86 3.23 1.94
CA GLU A 42 4.10 3.74 2.52
C GLU A 42 4.26 3.16 3.93
N THR A 43 5.45 2.75 4.29
CA THR A 43 5.79 2.32 5.65
C THR A 43 7.10 2.92 6.09
N ILE A 44 7.19 3.30 7.37
CA ILE A 44 8.42 3.77 7.99
C ILE A 44 9.20 2.55 8.47
N VAL A 45 10.49 2.58 8.29
CA VAL A 45 11.43 1.55 8.71
C VAL A 45 12.39 2.17 9.71
N ASP A 46 12.57 1.50 10.84
CA ASP A 46 13.55 1.90 11.83
C ASP A 46 14.97 1.63 11.29
N GLY A 47 15.86 2.57 11.48
CA GLY A 47 17.25 2.45 11.05
C GLY A 47 18.01 3.76 11.14
N GLU A 48 19.32 3.67 11.03
CA GLU A 48 20.21 4.83 10.97
C GLU A 48 20.41 5.28 9.52
N ILE A 49 20.33 6.59 9.28
CA ILE A 49 20.61 7.21 7.99
C ILE A 49 22.01 7.78 8.02
N LEU A 50 22.97 7.08 7.43
CA LEU A 50 24.36 7.53 7.32
C LEU A 50 24.51 8.62 6.25
N GLU A 51 23.79 8.45 5.12
CA GLU A 51 23.78 9.39 4.01
C GLU A 51 22.36 9.51 3.45
N LYS A 52 21.93 10.74 3.18
CA LYS A 52 20.59 11.00 2.64
C LYS A 52 20.52 10.66 1.15
N GLY A 53 19.46 9.98 0.75
CA GLY A 53 19.25 9.63 -0.64
C GLY A 53 17.96 8.86 -0.88
N LYS A 54 17.71 8.55 -2.13
CA LYS A 54 16.58 7.71 -2.53
C LYS A 54 16.91 6.85 -3.75
N VAL A 55 16.38 5.65 -3.76
CA VAL A 55 16.57 4.67 -4.83
C VAL A 55 15.31 3.83 -5.02
N ALA A 56 14.99 3.49 -6.24
CA ALA A 56 13.93 2.55 -6.58
C ALA A 56 14.56 1.20 -6.95
N ILE A 57 14.26 0.16 -6.20
CA ILE A 57 14.82 -1.20 -6.36
C ILE A 57 13.70 -2.15 -6.80
N GLU A 58 14.00 -3.06 -7.74
CA GLU A 58 13.04 -4.06 -8.20
C GLU A 58 12.48 -4.86 -7.02
N ALA A 59 11.17 -4.76 -6.84
CA ALA A 59 10.46 -5.17 -5.63
C ALA A 59 10.52 -6.67 -5.38
N LYS A 60 10.36 -7.47 -6.44
CA LYS A 60 10.34 -8.94 -6.32
C LYS A 60 11.70 -9.46 -5.88
N LEU A 61 12.77 -9.04 -6.56
CA LEU A 61 14.13 -9.45 -6.24
C LEU A 61 14.53 -8.96 -4.85
N PHE A 62 14.24 -7.68 -4.51
CA PHE A 62 14.52 -7.14 -3.19
C PHE A 62 13.79 -7.92 -2.08
N SER A 63 12.51 -8.24 -2.29
CA SER A 63 11.74 -9.05 -1.34
C SER A 63 12.28 -10.47 -1.16
N GLU A 64 12.76 -11.09 -2.24
CA GLU A 64 13.38 -12.42 -2.18
C GLU A 64 14.73 -12.40 -1.43
N ILE A 65 15.53 -11.36 -1.64
CA ILE A 65 16.78 -11.13 -0.91
C ILE A 65 16.50 -10.99 0.57
N VAL A 66 15.67 -10.01 0.95
CA VAL A 66 15.40 -9.69 2.36
C VAL A 66 14.83 -10.91 3.12
N ARG A 67 14.00 -11.73 2.46
CA ARG A 67 13.46 -12.96 3.08
C ARG A 67 14.49 -14.02 3.40
N LYS A 68 15.64 -13.99 2.71
CA LYS A 68 16.72 -14.99 2.87
C LYS A 68 17.86 -14.51 3.75
N LEU A 69 17.86 -13.22 4.11
CA LEU A 69 18.86 -12.69 5.04
C LEU A 69 18.60 -13.19 6.45
N PRO A 70 19.64 -13.38 7.26
CA PRO A 70 19.50 -13.66 8.68
C PRO A 70 18.82 -12.49 9.40
N ASP A 71 18.30 -12.75 10.60
CA ASP A 71 17.67 -11.73 11.48
C ASP A 71 18.78 -10.90 12.16
N SER A 72 19.41 -10.06 11.38
CA SER A 72 20.52 -9.19 11.76
C SER A 72 20.41 -7.83 11.06
N GLU A 73 21.28 -6.91 11.44
CA GLU A 73 21.34 -5.59 10.82
C GLU A 73 21.63 -5.67 9.32
N VAL A 74 20.86 -4.92 8.54
CA VAL A 74 20.99 -4.83 7.09
C VAL A 74 21.42 -3.42 6.71
N THR A 75 22.55 -3.30 6.04
CA THR A 75 23.01 -2.04 5.48
C THR A 75 22.75 -2.01 3.98
N ILE A 76 22.19 -0.91 3.49
CA ILE A 76 21.98 -0.67 2.06
C ILE A 76 22.76 0.57 1.67
N THR A 77 23.71 0.41 0.75
CA THR A 77 24.51 1.51 0.19
C THR A 77 24.27 1.58 -1.32
N THR A 78 23.96 2.77 -1.84
CA THR A 78 23.67 2.97 -3.27
C THR A 78 24.70 3.90 -3.88
N ASP A 79 25.25 3.50 -5.03
CA ASP A 79 26.22 4.31 -5.77
C ASP A 79 25.55 5.32 -6.72
N SER A 80 26.34 6.12 -7.41
CA SER A 80 25.88 7.13 -8.37
C SER A 80 25.18 6.54 -9.60
N ASN A 81 25.33 5.26 -9.85
CA ASN A 81 24.66 4.52 -10.94
C ASN A 81 23.41 3.79 -10.46
N TYR A 82 22.94 4.10 -9.25
CA TYR A 82 21.81 3.46 -8.58
C TYR A 82 22.00 1.95 -8.31
N THR A 83 23.25 1.43 -8.36
CA THR A 83 23.52 0.07 -7.92
C THR A 83 23.56 0.04 -6.39
N SER A 84 22.72 -0.78 -5.80
CA SER A 84 22.63 -0.92 -4.35
C SER A 84 23.34 -2.17 -3.87
N LEU A 85 24.28 -2.00 -2.95
CA LEU A 85 24.92 -3.07 -2.20
C LEU A 85 24.15 -3.30 -0.91
N ILE A 86 23.60 -4.48 -0.76
CA ILE A 86 22.92 -4.95 0.46
C ILE A 86 23.88 -5.84 1.21
N THR A 87 24.21 -5.47 2.44
CA THR A 87 25.09 -6.24 3.32
C THR A 87 24.36 -6.66 4.58
N CYS A 88 24.54 -7.91 4.97
CA CYS A 88 24.03 -8.46 6.22
C CYS A 88 24.99 -9.56 6.67
N GLU A 89 25.68 -9.38 7.79
CA GLU A 89 26.74 -10.26 8.26
C GLU A 89 27.78 -10.54 7.16
N ASN A 90 27.91 -11.81 6.75
CA ASN A 90 28.84 -12.22 5.68
C ASN A 90 28.25 -12.13 4.27
N SER A 91 26.97 -11.81 4.15
CA SER A 91 26.28 -11.71 2.86
C SER A 91 26.49 -10.35 2.23
N LYS A 92 26.83 -10.33 0.95
CA LYS A 92 26.98 -9.10 0.13
C LYS A 92 26.30 -9.33 -1.20
N ILE A 93 25.29 -8.55 -1.50
CA ILE A 93 24.47 -8.72 -2.71
C ILE A 93 24.35 -7.36 -3.40
N ASN A 94 24.71 -7.33 -4.68
CA ASN A 94 24.48 -6.15 -5.52
C ASN A 94 23.17 -6.29 -6.29
N ILE A 95 22.40 -5.23 -6.32
CA ILE A 95 21.15 -5.15 -7.07
C ILE A 95 21.11 -3.82 -7.83
N ALA A 96 20.78 -3.91 -9.13
CA ALA A 96 20.59 -2.70 -9.93
C ALA A 96 19.28 -2.02 -9.52
N GLY A 97 19.36 -0.71 -9.31
CA GLY A 97 18.20 0.14 -9.03
C GLY A 97 17.98 1.15 -10.14
N LYS A 98 17.07 2.07 -9.88
CA LYS A 98 16.72 3.22 -10.72
C LYS A 98 16.69 4.48 -9.87
N SER A 99 16.70 5.64 -10.53
CA SER A 99 16.51 6.91 -9.83
C SER A 99 15.20 6.91 -9.02
N GLY A 100 15.27 7.24 -7.75
CA GLY A 100 14.08 7.44 -6.93
C GLY A 100 13.26 8.68 -7.35
N ASP A 101 13.85 9.60 -8.14
CA ASP A 101 13.14 10.76 -8.68
C ASP A 101 12.07 10.40 -9.71
N ASP A 102 12.27 9.28 -10.41
CA ASP A 102 11.33 8.79 -11.42
C ASP A 102 10.11 8.08 -10.80
N PHE A 103 10.14 7.83 -9.49
CA PHE A 103 9.05 7.13 -8.81
C PHE A 103 7.86 8.06 -8.57
N SER A 104 6.65 7.57 -8.89
CA SER A 104 5.41 8.31 -8.67
C SER A 104 5.07 8.35 -7.18
N TYR A 105 5.19 9.54 -6.58
CA TYR A 105 4.84 9.74 -5.17
C TYR A 105 3.35 9.58 -4.92
N LEU A 106 3.02 9.14 -3.71
CA LEU A 106 1.65 9.12 -3.25
C LEU A 106 1.13 10.56 -3.08
N PRO A 107 -0.14 10.84 -3.42
CA PRO A 107 -0.70 12.16 -3.22
C PRO A 107 -0.75 12.51 -1.72
N ILE A 108 -0.57 13.78 -1.42
CA ILE A 108 -0.80 14.29 -0.07
C ILE A 108 -2.31 14.24 0.20
N ILE A 109 -2.70 13.51 1.23
CA ILE A 109 -4.10 13.37 1.61
C ILE A 109 -4.46 14.49 2.58
N ASP A 110 -5.52 15.23 2.26
CA ASP A 110 -6.14 16.20 3.17
C ASP A 110 -6.79 15.43 4.35
N LYS A 111 -6.35 15.77 5.56
CA LYS A 111 -6.83 15.13 6.79
C LYS A 111 -8.03 15.83 7.42
N ASP A 112 -8.54 16.88 6.82
CA ASP A 112 -9.67 17.65 7.36
C ASP A 112 -11.01 16.91 7.15
N LYS A 113 -11.05 15.98 6.19
CA LYS A 113 -12.22 15.12 5.94
C LYS A 113 -11.92 13.69 6.32
N MET A 114 -12.17 13.36 7.56
CA MET A 114 -11.92 12.01 8.10
C MET A 114 -13.19 11.39 8.67
N ILE A 115 -13.31 10.09 8.53
CA ILE A 115 -14.24 9.27 9.33
C ILE A 115 -13.43 8.38 10.26
N THR A 116 -13.91 8.24 11.48
CA THR A 116 -13.30 7.33 12.47
C THR A 116 -14.16 6.10 12.63
N ILE A 117 -13.54 4.95 12.49
CA ILE A 117 -14.19 3.65 12.63
C ILE A 117 -13.26 2.69 13.37
N SER A 118 -13.79 1.85 14.24
CA SER A 118 -12.96 0.84 14.90
C SER A 118 -12.46 -0.20 13.88
N GLN A 119 -11.24 -0.67 14.07
CA GLN A 119 -10.62 -1.69 13.20
C GLN A 119 -11.49 -2.94 13.08
N PHE A 120 -12.07 -3.38 14.20
CA PHE A 120 -12.95 -4.55 14.23
C PHE A 120 -14.18 -4.35 13.32
N LYS A 121 -14.89 -3.23 13.45
CA LYS A 121 -16.07 -2.91 12.63
C LYS A 121 -15.72 -2.77 11.15
N LEU A 122 -14.57 -2.15 10.84
CA LEU A 122 -14.10 -2.03 9.46
C LEU A 122 -13.81 -3.39 8.82
N LYS A 123 -13.09 -4.26 9.53
CA LYS A 123 -12.81 -5.61 9.07
C LYS A 123 -14.08 -6.43 8.86
N GLU A 124 -15.01 -6.36 9.82
CA GLU A 124 -16.28 -7.06 9.74
C GLU A 124 -17.08 -6.64 8.50
N ILE A 125 -17.23 -5.33 8.27
CA ILE A 125 -18.02 -4.81 7.15
C ILE A 125 -17.39 -5.17 5.81
N ILE A 126 -16.07 -5.06 5.67
CA ILE A 126 -15.35 -5.48 4.46
C ILE A 126 -15.60 -6.97 4.20
N ASN A 127 -15.41 -7.83 5.19
CA ASN A 127 -15.59 -9.28 5.01
C ASN A 127 -17.04 -9.67 4.64
N GLN A 128 -18.03 -8.85 5.04
CA GLN A 128 -19.44 -9.09 4.77
C GLN A 128 -19.91 -8.55 3.42
N THR A 129 -19.11 -7.78 2.70
CA THR A 129 -19.52 -7.11 1.45
C THR A 129 -18.58 -7.40 0.28
N ILE A 130 -17.26 -7.55 0.53
CA ILE A 130 -16.23 -7.67 -0.51
C ILE A 130 -16.45 -8.86 -1.47
N PHE A 131 -17.03 -9.96 -1.01
CA PHE A 131 -17.29 -11.15 -1.83
C PHE A 131 -18.31 -10.89 -2.97
N SER A 132 -19.05 -9.78 -2.90
CA SER A 132 -20.02 -9.38 -3.90
C SER A 132 -19.43 -8.42 -4.95
N THR A 133 -18.17 -8.05 -4.87
CA THR A 133 -17.51 -7.24 -5.90
C THR A 133 -17.00 -8.13 -7.04
N ALA A 134 -16.91 -7.58 -8.25
CA ALA A 134 -16.32 -8.28 -9.38
C ALA A 134 -14.79 -8.34 -9.23
N PRO A 135 -14.15 -9.51 -9.40
CA PRO A 135 -12.69 -9.61 -9.34
C PRO A 135 -12.00 -8.87 -10.50
N ASN A 136 -12.63 -8.87 -11.67
CA ASN A 136 -12.22 -8.14 -12.86
C ASN A 136 -13.45 -7.70 -13.62
N ASP A 137 -13.57 -6.43 -13.94
CA ASP A 137 -14.63 -5.88 -14.77
C ASP A 137 -14.09 -4.70 -15.59
N ASN A 138 -14.67 -4.48 -16.77
CA ASN A 138 -14.40 -3.30 -17.59
C ASN A 138 -14.94 -2.03 -16.91
N ASN A 139 -16.02 -2.17 -16.12
CA ASN A 139 -16.51 -1.12 -15.26
C ASN A 139 -15.79 -1.16 -13.90
N LYS A 140 -14.80 -0.31 -13.73
CA LYS A 140 -14.00 -0.21 -12.51
C LYS A 140 -14.82 0.00 -11.23
N MET A 141 -16.02 0.55 -11.32
CA MET A 141 -16.89 0.70 -10.15
C MET A 141 -17.36 -0.64 -9.57
N MET A 142 -17.47 -1.68 -10.41
CA MET A 142 -17.84 -3.02 -9.96
C MET A 142 -16.72 -3.75 -9.24
N THR A 143 -15.47 -3.32 -9.41
CA THR A 143 -14.31 -3.93 -8.75
C THR A 143 -14.02 -3.37 -7.36
N GLY A 144 -14.82 -2.40 -6.91
CA GLY A 144 -14.72 -1.77 -5.61
C GLY A 144 -16.03 -1.82 -4.82
N GLU A 145 -15.97 -1.35 -3.60
CA GLU A 145 -17.14 -1.16 -2.74
C GLU A 145 -17.49 0.32 -2.64
N LEU A 146 -18.77 0.62 -2.72
CA LEU A 146 -19.28 1.95 -2.43
C LEU A 146 -19.30 2.18 -0.92
N PHE A 147 -18.62 3.21 -0.46
CA PHE A 147 -18.71 3.76 0.88
C PHE A 147 -19.54 5.06 0.82
N GLU A 148 -20.67 5.07 1.46
CA GLU A 148 -21.57 6.22 1.52
C GLU A 148 -21.80 6.58 2.99
N VAL A 149 -21.35 7.76 3.37
CA VAL A 149 -21.58 8.34 4.70
C VAL A 149 -22.69 9.36 4.57
N SER A 150 -23.70 9.23 5.37
CA SER A 150 -24.77 10.22 5.51
C SER A 150 -25.18 10.31 6.96
N GLU A 151 -25.25 11.52 7.47
CA GLU A 151 -25.46 11.79 8.90
C GLU A 151 -24.37 11.09 9.73
N ASN A 152 -24.71 10.06 10.50
CA ASN A 152 -23.80 9.24 11.30
C ASN A 152 -23.79 7.77 10.86
N THR A 153 -24.23 7.48 9.65
CA THR A 153 -24.31 6.11 9.13
C THR A 153 -23.34 5.93 7.98
N LEU A 154 -22.49 4.92 8.08
CA LEU A 154 -21.71 4.41 6.96
C LEU A 154 -22.44 3.21 6.35
N LYS A 155 -22.79 3.35 5.08
CA LYS A 155 -23.33 2.29 4.25
C LYS A 155 -22.25 1.80 3.30
N VAL A 156 -22.01 0.51 3.28
CA VAL A 156 -21.07 -0.15 2.36
C VAL A 156 -21.82 -1.08 1.44
N VAL A 157 -21.53 -0.99 0.14
CA VAL A 157 -22.21 -1.79 -0.90
C VAL A 157 -21.18 -2.41 -1.83
N GLY A 158 -21.17 -3.72 -1.91
CA GLY A 158 -20.48 -4.50 -2.95
C GLY A 158 -21.48 -5.07 -3.95
N LEU A 159 -21.19 -4.99 -5.25
CA LEU A 159 -22.03 -5.57 -6.30
C LEU A 159 -21.19 -6.01 -7.52
N ASP A 160 -21.65 -7.06 -8.23
CA ASP A 160 -21.02 -7.56 -9.46
C ASP A 160 -22.03 -7.78 -10.63
N GLY A 161 -23.23 -7.19 -10.53
CA GLY A 161 -24.30 -7.35 -11.52
C GLY A 161 -25.16 -8.61 -11.35
N HIS A 162 -24.73 -9.60 -10.56
CA HIS A 162 -25.48 -10.81 -10.24
C HIS A 162 -25.91 -10.88 -8.78
N ARG A 163 -25.17 -10.23 -7.90
CA ARG A 163 -25.40 -10.22 -6.45
C ARG A 163 -25.03 -8.84 -5.88
N ILE A 164 -25.64 -8.53 -4.76
CA ILE A 164 -25.38 -7.31 -4.00
C ILE A 164 -25.30 -7.65 -2.51
N ALA A 165 -24.31 -7.10 -1.85
CA ALA A 165 -24.20 -7.13 -0.40
C ALA A 165 -24.23 -5.70 0.12
N ILE A 166 -25.04 -5.45 1.16
CA ILE A 166 -25.20 -4.13 1.78
C ILE A 166 -25.03 -4.26 3.27
N ARG A 167 -24.21 -3.40 3.86
CA ARG A 167 -24.04 -3.27 5.31
C ARG A 167 -24.13 -1.82 5.72
N ASN A 168 -24.82 -1.58 6.84
CA ASN A 168 -24.90 -0.27 7.48
C ASN A 168 -24.32 -0.37 8.88
N ILE A 169 -23.53 0.61 9.28
CA ILE A 169 -23.04 0.77 10.64
C ILE A 169 -23.19 2.22 11.10
N THR A 170 -23.41 2.42 12.38
CA THR A 170 -23.40 3.74 13.00
C THR A 170 -21.97 4.12 13.35
N LEU A 171 -21.56 5.32 12.89
CA LEU A 171 -20.27 5.92 13.22
C LEU A 171 -20.31 6.56 14.60
N GLU A 172 -19.15 6.60 15.25
CA GLU A 172 -18.95 7.31 16.52
C GLU A 172 -18.56 8.76 16.20
N GLY A 173 -19.49 9.68 16.32
CA GLY A 173 -19.28 11.09 16.04
C GLY A 173 -19.91 11.55 14.72
N ARG A 174 -19.84 12.87 14.51
CA ARG A 174 -20.36 13.49 13.28
C ARG A 174 -19.33 13.34 12.17
N ALA A 175 -19.79 12.91 11.03
CA ALA A 175 -18.98 12.82 9.81
C ALA A 175 -19.66 13.63 8.69
N ASP A 176 -18.86 14.19 7.81
CA ASP A 176 -19.36 14.86 6.61
C ASP A 176 -19.93 13.82 5.64
N ASP A 177 -20.93 14.22 4.88
CA ASP A 177 -21.49 13.37 3.84
C ASP A 177 -20.42 13.12 2.78
N VAL A 178 -20.17 11.84 2.51
CA VAL A 178 -19.20 11.42 1.50
C VAL A 178 -19.71 10.21 0.74
N LYS A 179 -19.38 10.15 -0.54
CA LYS A 179 -19.72 9.03 -1.39
C LYS A 179 -18.52 8.70 -2.28
N VAL A 180 -17.95 7.52 -2.09
CA VAL A 180 -16.72 7.10 -2.80
C VAL A 180 -16.74 5.60 -3.06
N VAL A 181 -16.19 5.19 -4.20
CA VAL A 181 -15.91 3.77 -4.47
C VAL A 181 -14.47 3.49 -4.11
N VAL A 182 -14.25 2.59 -3.16
CA VAL A 182 -12.93 2.15 -2.72
C VAL A 182 -12.58 0.85 -3.45
N PRO A 183 -11.45 0.76 -4.15
CA PRO A 183 -11.05 -0.46 -4.86
C PRO A 183 -11.00 -1.66 -3.93
N GLY A 184 -11.57 -2.80 -4.35
CA GLY A 184 -11.60 -4.01 -3.54
C GLY A 184 -10.22 -4.53 -3.17
N LYS A 185 -9.23 -4.36 -4.05
CA LYS A 185 -7.83 -4.66 -3.76
C LYS A 185 -7.29 -3.87 -2.57
N THR A 186 -7.62 -2.58 -2.49
CA THR A 186 -7.24 -1.72 -1.36
C THR A 186 -7.87 -2.19 -0.06
N LEU A 187 -9.16 -2.50 -0.07
CA LEU A 187 -9.88 -2.99 1.11
C LEU A 187 -9.34 -4.35 1.60
N GLN A 188 -9.03 -5.26 0.67
CA GLN A 188 -8.38 -6.53 1.01
C GLN A 188 -6.99 -6.32 1.62
N ALA A 189 -6.18 -5.41 1.07
CA ALA A 189 -4.87 -5.09 1.61
C ALA A 189 -4.98 -4.53 3.02
N VAL A 190 -5.88 -3.56 3.27
CA VAL A 190 -6.13 -2.97 4.60
C VAL A 190 -6.60 -4.03 5.58
N SER A 191 -7.59 -4.84 5.20
CA SER A 191 -8.13 -5.91 6.06
C SER A 191 -7.06 -6.90 6.52
N TYR A 192 -6.09 -7.19 5.68
CA TYR A 192 -5.02 -8.13 6.01
C TYR A 192 -3.84 -7.50 6.77
N THR A 193 -3.48 -6.24 6.50
CA THR A 193 -2.27 -5.61 7.05
C THR A 193 -2.49 -4.85 8.35
N HIS A 194 -3.66 -4.24 8.49
CA HIS A 194 -3.93 -3.30 9.60
C HIS A 194 -4.98 -3.82 10.58
N LEU A 195 -5.71 -4.88 10.22
CA LEU A 195 -6.85 -5.37 10.99
C LEU A 195 -6.65 -6.81 11.53
N THR A 196 -5.40 -7.28 11.59
CA THR A 196 -5.07 -8.61 12.17
C THR A 196 -4.70 -8.52 13.63
#